data_8ed35c17711abd5b085233e6bcc4e737
#
_entry.id   8ed35c17711abd5b085233e6bcc4e737
#
_cell.length_a   1.000
_cell.length_b   1.000
_cell.length_c   1.000
_cell.angle_alpha   90.00
_cell.angle_beta   90.00
_cell.angle_gamma   90.00
#
_symmetry.space_group_name_H-M   'P 1'
#
loop_
_entity.id
_entity.type
_entity.pdbx_description
1 polymer ?
#
loop_
_entity_poly.entity_id
_entity_poly.type
_entity_poly.pdbx_seq_one_letter_code
_entity_poly.pdbx_strand_id
1 'polypeptide(L)'
;MPIDEFIIKIYLMVDDYYKKIVTNRLRQGGYAPKLTDSEIITMEIVGEFLQMDTDSQIHQYFKQHWQTWFPQIGSYPNFAKQCVNLLQVKTLIQQHIVKQHGQDNIHFIDGFPIPVCQYARAYRHKTFKYEGSYSYCASKQQKYFGFEGHLLINLSGMITNFTFASAKIDERLVAPDMLDNIKGLLGADMGLSLIHI
;
A
#
# COMPACT_ATOMS: atom_id res chain seq x y z
N MET A 1 20.02 -12.10 2.36
CA MET A 1 19.50 -12.83 1.18
C MET A 1 19.89 -12.05 -0.06
N PRO A 2 20.52 -12.66 -1.04
CA PRO A 2 20.82 -12.05 -2.34
C PRO A 2 19.54 -11.55 -3.02
N ILE A 3 19.67 -10.52 -3.85
CA ILE A 3 18.48 -9.88 -4.46
C ILE A 3 17.77 -10.77 -5.48
N ASP A 4 18.53 -11.61 -6.17
CA ASP A 4 18.01 -12.61 -7.11
C ASP A 4 17.11 -13.64 -6.39
N GLU A 5 17.59 -14.21 -5.30
CA GLU A 5 16.78 -15.11 -4.45
C GLU A 5 15.52 -14.41 -3.91
N PHE A 6 15.65 -13.14 -3.55
CA PHE A 6 14.52 -12.35 -3.08
C PHE A 6 13.46 -12.17 -4.17
N ILE A 7 13.86 -11.80 -5.40
CA ILE A 7 12.96 -11.66 -6.54
C ILE A 7 12.21 -12.98 -6.79
N ILE A 8 12.92 -14.11 -6.81
CA ILE A 8 12.31 -15.43 -7.03
C ILE A 8 11.28 -15.73 -5.93
N LYS A 9 11.66 -15.51 -4.67
CA LYS A 9 10.78 -15.79 -3.53
C LYS A 9 9.51 -14.94 -3.56
N ILE A 10 9.64 -13.64 -3.86
CA ILE A 10 8.48 -12.74 -3.98
C ILE A 10 7.61 -13.15 -5.17
N TYR A 11 8.21 -13.47 -6.32
CA TYR A 11 7.46 -13.90 -7.49
C TYR A 11 6.64 -15.17 -7.20
N LEU A 12 7.24 -16.19 -6.63
CA LEU A 12 6.54 -17.44 -6.29
C LEU A 12 5.39 -17.20 -5.30
N MET A 13 5.62 -16.37 -4.30
CA MET A 13 4.60 -16.01 -3.32
C MET A 13 3.44 -15.25 -3.99
N VAL A 14 3.74 -14.22 -4.76
CA VAL A 14 2.73 -13.42 -5.47
C VAL A 14 1.93 -14.26 -6.45
N ASP A 15 2.60 -15.09 -7.24
CA ASP A 15 1.96 -15.94 -8.25
C ASP A 15 1.03 -16.98 -7.62
N ASP A 16 1.43 -17.58 -6.50
CA ASP A 16 0.59 -18.51 -5.74
C ASP A 16 -0.68 -17.84 -5.20
N TYR A 17 -0.56 -16.66 -4.58
CA TYR A 17 -1.71 -15.90 -4.12
C TYR A 17 -2.57 -15.37 -5.27
N TYR A 18 -1.93 -14.87 -6.33
CA TYR A 18 -2.64 -14.39 -7.51
C TYR A 18 -3.53 -15.46 -8.10
N LYS A 19 -3.03 -16.69 -8.30
CA LYS A 19 -3.79 -17.82 -8.84
C LYS A 19 -4.95 -18.26 -7.95
N LYS A 20 -4.82 -18.12 -6.64
CA LYS A 20 -5.89 -18.42 -5.68
C LYS A 20 -7.01 -17.37 -5.70
N ILE A 21 -6.67 -16.11 -5.92
CA ILE A 21 -7.59 -14.97 -5.82
C ILE A 21 -8.24 -14.67 -7.17
N VAL A 22 -7.45 -14.67 -8.24
CA VAL A 22 -7.90 -14.30 -9.58
C VAL A 22 -8.31 -15.54 -10.36
N THR A 23 -9.54 -15.96 -10.16
CA THR A 23 -10.12 -17.13 -10.88
C THR A 23 -10.66 -16.79 -12.25
N ASN A 24 -11.01 -15.51 -12.49
CA ASN A 24 -11.57 -15.04 -13.74
C ASN A 24 -10.64 -14.03 -14.42
N ARG A 25 -10.76 -13.91 -15.74
CA ARG A 25 -9.97 -12.96 -16.52
C ARG A 25 -10.28 -11.52 -16.08
N LEU A 26 -9.28 -10.79 -15.60
CA LEU A 26 -9.43 -9.39 -15.16
C LEU A 26 -9.76 -8.42 -16.30
N ARG A 27 -9.29 -8.73 -17.51
CA ARG A 27 -9.46 -7.88 -18.68
C ARG A 27 -10.41 -8.55 -19.67
N GLN A 28 -11.53 -7.90 -19.93
CA GLN A 28 -12.57 -8.44 -20.83
C GLN A 28 -12.28 -8.19 -22.32
N GLY A 29 -11.30 -7.34 -22.67
CA GLY A 29 -10.97 -7.01 -24.06
C GLY A 29 -9.53 -6.52 -24.20
N GLY A 30 -9.09 -6.34 -25.47
CA GLY A 30 -7.76 -5.86 -25.80
C GLY A 30 -6.69 -6.96 -25.85
N TYR A 31 -5.47 -6.55 -26.21
CA TYR A 31 -4.32 -7.45 -26.22
C TYR A 31 -3.91 -7.82 -24.80
N ALA A 32 -3.49 -9.06 -24.59
CA ALA A 32 -2.88 -9.49 -23.34
C ALA A 32 -1.62 -8.64 -23.05
N PRO A 33 -1.43 -8.20 -21.81
CA PRO A 33 -0.22 -7.49 -21.45
C PRO A 33 0.99 -8.40 -21.66
N LYS A 34 2.12 -7.80 -22.03
CA LYS A 34 3.35 -8.55 -22.23
C LYS A 34 3.90 -9.13 -20.93
N LEU A 35 4.01 -8.31 -19.89
CA LEU A 35 4.31 -8.77 -18.53
C LEU A 35 3.04 -9.34 -17.90
N THR A 36 3.19 -10.44 -17.20
CA THR A 36 2.12 -10.99 -16.36
C THR A 36 1.81 -10.10 -15.17
N ASP A 37 0.63 -10.24 -14.61
CA ASP A 37 0.26 -9.44 -13.44
C ASP A 37 1.12 -9.79 -12.22
N SER A 38 1.51 -11.06 -12.06
CA SER A 38 2.44 -11.50 -11.02
C SER A 38 3.83 -10.89 -11.18
N GLU A 39 4.34 -10.74 -12.41
CA GLU A 39 5.62 -10.07 -12.68
C GLU A 39 5.56 -8.59 -12.28
N ILE A 40 4.50 -7.87 -12.66
CA ILE A 40 4.31 -6.46 -12.30
C ILE A 40 4.28 -6.27 -10.78
N ILE A 41 3.45 -7.04 -10.08
CA ILE A 41 3.34 -6.95 -8.61
C ILE A 41 4.69 -7.28 -7.95
N THR A 42 5.40 -8.27 -8.46
CA THR A 42 6.75 -8.62 -7.97
C THR A 42 7.71 -7.45 -8.13
N MET A 43 7.72 -6.81 -9.30
CA MET A 43 8.60 -5.66 -9.57
C MET A 43 8.29 -4.50 -8.61
N GLU A 44 7.03 -4.20 -8.35
CA GLU A 44 6.63 -3.16 -7.40
C GLU A 44 7.09 -3.50 -5.98
N ILE A 45 6.80 -4.70 -5.47
CA ILE A 45 7.20 -5.11 -4.09
C ILE A 45 8.72 -5.06 -3.92
N VAL A 46 9.47 -5.56 -4.89
CA VAL A 46 10.95 -5.54 -4.86
C VAL A 46 11.47 -4.11 -4.95
N GLY A 47 10.86 -3.27 -5.78
CA GLY A 47 11.21 -1.86 -5.90
C GLY A 47 11.00 -1.08 -4.60
N GLU A 48 9.84 -1.26 -3.96
CA GLU A 48 9.54 -0.69 -2.65
C GLU A 48 10.54 -1.17 -1.57
N PHE A 49 10.84 -2.46 -1.55
CA PHE A 49 11.85 -3.02 -0.64
C PHE A 49 13.23 -2.37 -0.84
N LEU A 50 13.59 -2.04 -2.07
CA LEU A 50 14.82 -1.34 -2.43
C LEU A 50 14.72 0.19 -2.26
N GLN A 51 13.65 0.70 -1.65
CA GLN A 51 13.41 2.11 -1.39
C GLN A 51 13.35 2.99 -2.65
N MET A 52 12.74 2.45 -3.71
CA MET A 52 12.49 3.22 -4.93
C MET A 52 11.16 3.95 -4.81
N ASP A 53 11.20 5.28 -4.83
CA ASP A 53 10.04 6.14 -4.55
C ASP A 53 9.04 6.26 -5.72
N THR A 54 9.37 5.76 -6.90
CA THR A 54 8.54 5.94 -8.09
C THR A 54 8.53 4.72 -9.01
N ASP A 55 7.37 4.48 -9.65
CA ASP A 55 7.23 3.46 -10.70
C ASP A 55 8.27 3.59 -11.82
N SER A 56 8.71 4.83 -12.11
CA SER A 56 9.72 5.10 -13.13
C SER A 56 11.09 4.54 -12.73
N GLN A 57 11.48 4.70 -11.46
CA GLN A 57 12.73 4.14 -10.94
C GLN A 57 12.68 2.61 -10.93
N ILE A 58 11.56 2.03 -10.50
CA ILE A 58 11.33 0.59 -10.49
C ILE A 58 11.46 0.03 -11.92
N HIS A 59 10.72 0.59 -12.87
CA HIS A 59 10.77 0.17 -14.28
C HIS A 59 12.18 0.26 -14.85
N GLN A 60 12.91 1.37 -14.62
CA GLN A 60 14.27 1.56 -15.10
C GLN A 60 15.23 0.56 -14.48
N TYR A 61 15.15 0.31 -13.19
CA TYR A 61 15.98 -0.67 -12.48
C TYR A 61 15.82 -2.07 -13.04
N PHE A 62 14.60 -2.56 -13.20
CA PHE A 62 14.35 -3.88 -13.75
C PHE A 62 14.77 -3.98 -15.23
N LYS A 63 14.56 -2.93 -16.00
CA LYS A 63 15.00 -2.88 -17.41
C LYS A 63 16.52 -2.92 -17.55
N GLN A 64 17.26 -2.30 -16.63
CA GLN A 64 18.73 -2.26 -16.68
C GLN A 64 19.39 -3.52 -16.11
N HIS A 65 18.87 -4.06 -15.03
CA HIS A 65 19.53 -5.11 -14.26
C HIS A 65 18.92 -6.50 -14.44
N TRP A 66 17.63 -6.58 -14.78
CA TRP A 66 16.86 -7.83 -14.75
C TRP A 66 16.15 -8.13 -16.08
N GLN A 67 16.54 -7.50 -17.18
CA GLN A 67 15.88 -7.70 -18.47
C GLN A 67 15.93 -9.16 -18.96
N THR A 68 16.94 -9.92 -18.57
CA THR A 68 17.03 -11.36 -18.90
C THR A 68 15.96 -12.19 -18.21
N TRP A 69 15.51 -11.78 -17.02
CA TRP A 69 14.45 -12.43 -16.26
C TRP A 69 13.06 -11.91 -16.64
N PHE A 70 12.99 -10.65 -17.03
CA PHE A 70 11.77 -9.98 -17.48
C PHE A 70 11.92 -9.53 -18.96
N PRO A 71 12.05 -10.48 -19.89
CA PRO A 71 12.41 -10.13 -21.29
C PRO A 71 11.35 -9.30 -22.00
N GLN A 72 10.13 -9.31 -21.49
CA GLN A 72 8.99 -8.61 -22.08
C GLN A 72 8.71 -7.25 -21.42
N ILE A 73 9.66 -6.70 -20.65
CA ILE A 73 9.54 -5.32 -20.15
C ILE A 73 9.32 -4.38 -21.33
N GLY A 74 8.12 -3.76 -21.33
CA GLY A 74 7.69 -2.81 -22.35
C GLY A 74 8.08 -1.36 -22.03
N SER A 75 7.24 -0.44 -22.48
CA SER A 75 7.40 0.98 -22.16
C SER A 75 6.93 1.30 -20.74
N TYR A 76 7.54 2.32 -20.12
CA TYR A 76 7.15 2.82 -18.81
C TYR A 76 5.65 3.16 -18.69
N PRO A 77 5.01 3.86 -19.66
CA PRO A 77 3.57 4.15 -19.54
C PRO A 77 2.70 2.89 -19.44
N ASN A 78 3.06 1.81 -20.11
CA ASN A 78 2.33 0.56 -20.00
C ASN A 78 2.53 -0.11 -18.64
N PHE A 79 3.74 -0.07 -18.12
CA PHE A 79 4.07 -0.56 -16.78
C PHE A 79 3.26 0.20 -15.72
N ALA A 80 3.37 1.53 -15.67
CA ALA A 80 2.64 2.37 -14.71
C ALA A 80 1.11 2.18 -14.79
N LYS A 81 0.56 2.05 -16.00
CA LYS A 81 -0.88 1.75 -16.17
C LYS A 81 -1.26 0.38 -15.57
N GLN A 82 -0.41 -0.63 -15.71
CA GLN A 82 -0.67 -1.93 -15.11
C GLN A 82 -0.57 -1.87 -13.58
N CYS A 83 0.42 -1.17 -13.02
CA CYS A 83 0.56 -0.96 -11.56
C CYS A 83 -0.73 -0.40 -10.95
N VAL A 84 -1.31 0.64 -11.57
CA VAL A 84 -2.57 1.23 -11.11
C VAL A 84 -3.75 0.25 -11.25
N ASN A 85 -3.86 -0.44 -12.38
CA ASN A 85 -4.95 -1.38 -12.63
C ASN A 85 -4.93 -2.61 -11.67
N LEU A 86 -3.78 -2.94 -11.10
CA LEU A 86 -3.61 -4.06 -10.19
C LEU A 86 -3.78 -3.68 -8.71
N LEU A 87 -4.09 -2.42 -8.39
CA LEU A 87 -4.25 -1.97 -7.02
C LEU A 87 -5.23 -2.84 -6.22
N GLN A 88 -6.39 -3.15 -6.78
CA GLN A 88 -7.39 -3.98 -6.12
C GLN A 88 -6.87 -5.42 -5.89
N VAL A 89 -6.16 -5.98 -6.85
CA VAL A 89 -5.56 -7.33 -6.72
C VAL A 89 -4.49 -7.35 -5.62
N LYS A 90 -3.63 -6.33 -5.58
CA LYS A 90 -2.63 -6.17 -4.52
C LYS A 90 -3.28 -6.11 -3.13
N THR A 91 -4.36 -5.34 -3.01
CA THR A 91 -5.16 -5.26 -1.77
C THR A 91 -5.72 -6.63 -1.37
N LEU A 92 -6.29 -7.39 -2.31
CA LEU A 92 -6.82 -8.72 -2.03
C LEU A 92 -5.71 -9.72 -1.64
N ILE A 93 -4.54 -9.64 -2.26
CA ILE A 93 -3.37 -10.46 -1.89
C ILE A 93 -2.96 -10.14 -0.45
N GLN A 94 -2.83 -8.86 -0.11
CA GLN A 94 -2.48 -8.39 1.23
C GLN A 94 -3.50 -8.89 2.27
N GLN A 95 -4.79 -8.74 2.00
CA GLN A 95 -5.86 -9.24 2.89
C GLN A 95 -5.79 -10.76 3.07
N HIS A 96 -5.45 -11.50 2.02
CA HIS A 96 -5.31 -12.94 2.09
C HIS A 96 -4.10 -13.38 2.94
N ILE A 97 -2.98 -12.68 2.80
CA ILE A 97 -1.78 -12.87 3.64
C ILE A 97 -2.11 -12.58 5.11
N VAL A 98 -2.79 -11.48 5.39
CA VAL A 98 -3.23 -11.10 6.74
C VAL A 98 -4.13 -12.17 7.34
N LYS A 99 -5.10 -12.68 6.58
CA LYS A 99 -6.00 -13.74 7.03
C LYS A 99 -5.28 -15.03 7.40
N GLN A 100 -4.18 -15.34 6.73
CA GLN A 100 -3.41 -16.56 7.00
C GLN A 100 -2.37 -16.40 8.12
N HIS A 101 -1.76 -15.21 8.23
CA HIS A 101 -0.59 -15.01 9.08
C HIS A 101 -0.76 -13.89 10.11
N GLY A 102 -1.81 -13.08 10.01
CA GLY A 102 -2.04 -11.92 10.86
C GLY A 102 -2.86 -12.19 12.12
N GLN A 103 -3.04 -13.45 12.51
CA GLN A 103 -3.87 -13.88 13.65
C GLN A 103 -3.14 -13.63 14.97
N ASP A 104 -3.23 -12.41 15.48
CA ASP A 104 -2.71 -12.01 16.79
C ASP A 104 -3.82 -11.42 17.65
N ASN A 105 -3.62 -11.46 18.98
CA ASN A 105 -4.54 -10.86 19.96
C ASN A 105 -4.07 -9.50 20.46
N ILE A 106 -2.97 -8.96 19.93
CA ILE A 106 -2.43 -7.65 20.28
C ILE A 106 -2.21 -6.86 19.02
N HIS A 107 -2.81 -5.69 18.98
CA HIS A 107 -2.76 -4.79 17.83
C HIS A 107 -2.34 -3.40 18.29
N PHE A 108 -1.72 -2.65 17.38
CA PHE A 108 -1.34 -1.26 17.58
C PHE A 108 -1.89 -0.45 16.42
N ILE A 109 -2.51 0.70 16.75
CA ILE A 109 -2.96 1.68 15.77
C ILE A 109 -2.12 2.94 15.91
N ASP A 110 -1.72 3.49 14.77
CA ASP A 110 -0.97 4.76 14.72
C ASP A 110 -1.41 5.57 13.50
N GLY A 111 -1.41 6.89 13.67
CA GLY A 111 -1.77 7.87 12.64
C GLY A 111 -0.54 8.61 12.12
N PHE A 112 -0.52 8.87 10.81
CA PHE A 112 0.56 9.64 10.20
C PHE A 112 0.05 10.57 9.10
N PRO A 113 0.66 11.76 8.93
CA PRO A 113 0.25 12.71 7.91
C PRO A 113 0.60 12.23 6.50
N ILE A 114 -0.35 12.37 5.57
CA ILE A 114 -0.18 12.18 4.13
C ILE A 114 -0.35 13.54 3.44
N PRO A 115 0.72 14.35 3.34
CA PRO A 115 0.64 15.65 2.70
C PRO A 115 0.50 15.51 1.19
N VAL A 116 -0.55 16.09 0.64
CA VAL A 116 -0.75 16.21 -0.82
C VAL A 116 0.10 17.33 -1.39
N CYS A 117 0.19 18.44 -0.66
CA CYS A 117 1.04 19.57 -1.03
C CYS A 117 1.41 20.43 0.18
N GLN A 118 2.38 21.32 -0.03
CA GLN A 118 2.73 22.33 0.97
C GLN A 118 1.53 23.25 1.26
N TYR A 119 1.36 23.64 2.51
CA TYR A 119 0.26 24.50 2.99
C TYR A 119 0.03 25.73 2.09
N ALA A 120 1.10 26.46 1.75
CA ALA A 120 1.03 27.67 0.93
C ALA A 120 0.55 27.41 -0.52
N ARG A 121 0.57 26.17 -1.01
CA ARG A 121 0.16 25.82 -2.37
C ARG A 121 -1.25 25.21 -2.42
N ALA A 122 -1.84 24.90 -1.27
CA ALA A 122 -3.10 24.18 -1.17
C ALA A 122 -4.26 24.88 -1.90
N TYR A 123 -4.32 26.21 -1.84
CA TYR A 123 -5.38 27.00 -2.49
C TYR A 123 -5.38 26.89 -4.02
N ARG A 124 -4.23 26.56 -4.63
CA ARG A 124 -4.08 26.36 -6.08
C ARG A 124 -4.23 24.89 -6.49
N HIS A 125 -4.21 23.98 -5.53
CA HIS A 125 -4.26 22.56 -5.80
C HIS A 125 -5.67 22.16 -6.19
N LYS A 126 -5.82 21.61 -7.41
CA LYS A 126 -7.15 21.23 -7.95
C LYS A 126 -7.53 19.80 -7.57
N THR A 127 -6.55 18.91 -7.50
CA THR A 127 -6.73 17.50 -7.12
C THR A 127 -6.97 17.42 -5.62
N PHE A 128 -7.93 16.63 -5.20
CA PHE A 128 -8.32 16.48 -3.79
C PHE A 128 -8.76 17.77 -3.08
N LYS A 129 -9.22 18.77 -3.85
CA LYS A 129 -9.62 20.07 -3.29
C LYS A 129 -10.74 19.97 -2.25
N TYR A 130 -11.63 19.00 -2.43
CA TYR A 130 -12.81 18.81 -1.60
C TYR A 130 -12.65 17.65 -0.62
N GLU A 131 -11.75 16.71 -0.89
CA GLU A 131 -11.50 15.52 -0.08
C GLU A 131 -10.41 15.74 0.96
N GLY A 132 -9.37 16.48 0.61
CA GLY A 132 -8.28 16.84 1.51
C GLY A 132 -8.64 18.00 2.43
N SER A 133 -7.94 18.14 3.54
CA SER A 133 -8.10 19.24 4.48
C SER A 133 -6.78 19.75 5.03
N TYR A 134 -6.83 20.94 5.64
CA TYR A 134 -5.69 21.52 6.33
C TYR A 134 -5.54 20.90 7.73
N SER A 135 -4.32 20.53 8.07
CA SER A 135 -3.99 20.02 9.40
C SER A 135 -2.58 20.44 9.82
N TYR A 136 -2.20 20.05 11.03
CA TYR A 136 -0.90 20.34 11.64
C TYR A 136 -0.30 19.07 12.20
N CYS A 137 0.90 18.73 11.74
CA CYS A 137 1.67 17.62 12.28
C CYS A 137 2.55 18.13 13.42
N ALA A 138 2.23 17.78 14.66
CA ALA A 138 2.94 18.24 15.84
C ALA A 138 4.38 17.74 15.89
N SER A 139 4.64 16.49 15.54
CA SER A 139 5.97 15.88 15.55
C SER A 139 6.94 16.56 14.57
N LYS A 140 6.44 17.01 13.43
CA LYS A 140 7.21 17.73 12.39
C LYS A 140 7.07 19.25 12.49
N GLN A 141 6.25 19.77 13.41
CA GLN A 141 5.92 21.19 13.56
C GLN A 141 5.52 21.86 12.23
N GLN A 142 4.81 21.12 11.38
CA GLN A 142 4.51 21.55 10.02
C GLN A 142 3.01 21.53 9.73
N LYS A 143 2.51 22.61 9.15
CA LYS A 143 1.17 22.68 8.56
C LYS A 143 1.18 22.04 7.18
N TYR A 144 0.18 21.23 6.87
CA TYR A 144 0.03 20.59 5.58
C TYR A 144 -1.43 20.61 5.10
N PHE A 145 -1.63 20.31 3.83
CA PHE A 145 -2.92 20.03 3.23
C PHE A 145 -2.89 18.58 2.71
N GLY A 146 -3.85 17.79 3.09
CA GLY A 146 -3.89 16.38 2.66
C GLY A 146 -4.81 15.52 3.50
N PHE A 147 -4.33 14.35 3.78
CA PHE A 147 -5.02 13.28 4.49
C PHE A 147 -4.21 12.84 5.72
N GLU A 148 -4.85 12.09 6.56
CA GLU A 148 -4.22 11.33 7.64
C GLU A 148 -4.39 9.85 7.34
N GLY A 149 -3.29 9.11 7.32
CA GLY A 149 -3.27 7.67 7.18
C GLY A 149 -3.27 7.01 8.54
N HIS A 150 -4.00 5.92 8.66
CA HIS A 150 -4.04 5.11 9.88
C HIS A 150 -3.61 3.70 9.54
N LEU A 151 -2.65 3.19 10.29
CA LEU A 151 -2.14 1.83 10.20
C LEU A 151 -2.56 1.04 11.42
N LEU A 152 -3.00 -0.17 11.18
CA LEU A 152 -3.17 -1.17 12.21
C LEU A 152 -2.13 -2.27 12.01
N ILE A 153 -1.31 -2.50 13.01
CA ILE A 153 -0.27 -3.53 12.98
C ILE A 153 -0.50 -4.52 14.12
N ASN A 154 -0.13 -5.76 13.92
CA ASN A 154 -0.14 -6.78 14.96
C ASN A 154 1.20 -6.84 15.71
N LEU A 155 1.28 -7.68 16.73
CA LEU A 155 2.49 -7.84 17.55
C LEU A 155 3.71 -8.30 16.72
N SER A 156 3.50 -9.04 15.65
CA SER A 156 4.56 -9.48 14.73
C SER A 156 5.03 -8.37 13.75
N GLY A 157 4.44 -7.17 13.81
CA GLY A 157 4.78 -6.05 12.94
C GLY A 157 4.13 -6.11 11.56
N MET A 158 3.17 -7.01 11.35
CA MET A 158 2.44 -7.09 10.09
C MET A 158 1.34 -6.02 10.05
N ILE A 159 1.26 -5.29 8.94
CA ILE A 159 0.15 -4.36 8.68
C ILE A 159 -1.11 -5.18 8.40
N THR A 160 -2.05 -5.15 9.34
CA THR A 160 -3.30 -5.91 9.25
C THR A 160 -4.43 -5.10 8.62
N ASN A 161 -4.40 -3.79 8.79
CA ASN A 161 -5.34 -2.89 8.13
C ASN A 161 -4.70 -1.53 7.86
N PHE A 162 -5.21 -0.83 6.87
CA PHE A 162 -4.80 0.51 6.49
C PHE A 162 -6.00 1.29 5.98
N THR A 163 -6.16 2.53 6.43
CA THR A 163 -7.12 3.46 5.88
C THR A 163 -6.55 4.86 5.86
N PHE A 164 -7.20 5.76 5.16
CA PHE A 164 -6.90 7.18 5.22
C PHE A 164 -8.18 8.01 5.20
N ALA A 165 -8.14 9.10 5.91
CA ALA A 165 -9.25 10.03 6.03
C ALA A 165 -8.77 11.46 5.75
N SER A 166 -9.69 12.38 5.53
CA SER A 166 -9.36 13.81 5.48
C SER A 166 -8.67 14.22 6.78
N ALA A 167 -7.56 14.95 6.70
CA ALA A 167 -6.71 15.28 7.86
C ALA A 167 -7.42 16.07 9.01
N LYS A 168 -8.69 16.43 8.83
CA LYS A 168 -9.55 17.04 9.84
C LYS A 168 -10.41 16.06 10.63
N ILE A 169 -10.53 14.82 10.15
CA ILE A 169 -11.38 13.81 10.77
C ILE A 169 -10.66 13.28 12.01
N ASP A 170 -11.38 13.25 13.14
CA ASP A 170 -10.86 12.71 14.39
C ASP A 170 -10.57 11.20 14.23
N GLU A 171 -9.40 10.75 14.66
CA GLU A 171 -8.98 9.34 14.63
C GLU A 171 -10.00 8.41 15.27
N ARG A 172 -10.72 8.88 16.30
CA ARG A 172 -11.76 8.12 16.99
C ARG A 172 -12.94 7.75 16.10
N LEU A 173 -13.18 8.52 15.03
CA LEU A 173 -14.24 8.24 14.06
C LEU A 173 -13.79 7.23 13.00
N VAL A 174 -12.49 7.11 12.77
CA VAL A 174 -11.90 6.20 11.78
C VAL A 174 -11.59 4.83 12.39
N ALA A 175 -11.23 4.79 13.67
CA ALA A 175 -10.85 3.58 14.37
C ALA A 175 -11.88 2.44 14.27
N PRO A 176 -13.21 2.66 14.45
CA PRO A 176 -14.20 1.59 14.37
C PRO A 176 -14.16 0.81 13.04
N ASP A 177 -14.00 1.52 11.91
CA ASP A 177 -13.96 0.92 10.58
C ASP A 177 -12.72 0.03 10.38
N MET A 178 -11.65 0.32 11.13
CA MET A 178 -10.41 -0.47 11.05
C MET A 178 -10.45 -1.70 11.96
N LEU A 179 -11.30 -1.69 12.98
CA LEU A 179 -11.35 -2.70 14.04
C LEU A 179 -12.39 -3.79 13.76
N ASP A 180 -13.11 -3.70 12.64
CA ASP A 180 -14.07 -4.72 12.23
C ASP A 180 -13.39 -6.11 12.17
N ASN A 181 -13.94 -7.04 12.97
CA ASN A 181 -13.44 -8.43 13.10
C ASN A 181 -12.11 -8.62 13.83
N ILE A 182 -11.60 -7.62 14.51
CA ILE A 182 -10.41 -7.73 15.35
C ILE A 182 -10.84 -8.04 16.79
N LYS A 183 -10.11 -8.96 17.44
CA LYS A 183 -10.34 -9.33 18.83
C LYS A 183 -9.02 -9.24 19.58
N GLY A 184 -9.06 -8.74 20.82
CA GLY A 184 -7.90 -8.72 21.70
C GLY A 184 -7.61 -7.35 22.30
N LEU A 185 -6.33 -7.05 22.49
CA LEU A 185 -5.84 -5.80 23.07
C LEU A 185 -5.45 -4.83 21.94
N LEU A 186 -5.94 -3.61 22.02
CA LEU A 186 -5.54 -2.52 21.14
C LEU A 186 -4.67 -1.53 21.92
N GLY A 187 -3.42 -1.37 21.50
CA GLY A 187 -2.54 -0.29 21.92
C GLY A 187 -2.65 0.89 20.95
N ALA A 188 -2.77 2.09 21.49
CA ALA A 188 -2.81 3.31 20.70
C ALA A 188 -2.02 4.41 21.40
N ASP A 189 -1.60 5.44 20.68
CA ASP A 189 -0.92 6.59 21.26
C ASP A 189 -1.87 7.36 22.21
N MET A 190 -1.31 8.23 23.03
CA MET A 190 -1.92 8.88 24.21
C MET A 190 -3.30 9.54 24.01
N GLY A 191 -3.81 9.60 22.80
CA GLY A 191 -5.17 10.06 22.47
C GLY A 191 -6.26 8.98 22.49
N LEU A 192 -5.86 7.71 22.39
CA LEU A 192 -6.75 6.55 22.40
C LEU A 192 -6.41 5.70 23.62
N SER A 193 -7.23 5.72 24.65
CA SER A 193 -7.08 4.84 25.82
C SER A 193 -7.15 3.36 25.38
N LEU A 194 -6.41 2.49 26.08
CA LEU A 194 -6.50 1.02 25.93
C LEU A 194 -7.98 0.59 25.88
N ILE A 195 -8.41 0.09 24.74
CA ILE A 195 -9.76 -0.44 24.55
C ILE A 195 -9.65 -1.95 24.46
N HIS A 196 -10.33 -2.66 25.35
CA HIS A 196 -10.66 -4.07 25.17
C HIS A 196 -11.73 -4.19 24.10
N ILE A 197 -11.41 -4.83 23.01
CA ILE A 197 -12.32 -5.11 21.89
C ILE A 197 -12.71 -6.58 21.92
#